data_194f3a14f53f31c2ba153188020bcb2a
#
_entry.id   194f3a14f53f31c2ba153188020bcb2a
#
_cell.length_a   1.000
_cell.length_b   1.000
_cell.length_c   1.000
_cell.angle_alpha   90.00
_cell.angle_beta   90.00
_cell.angle_gamma   90.00
#
_symmetry.space_group_name_H-M   'P 1'
#
loop_
_entity.id
_entity.type
_entity.pdbx_description
1 polymer ?
#
loop_
_entity_poly.entity_id
_entity_poly.type
_entity_poly.pdbx_seq_one_letter_code
_entity_poly.pdbx_strand_id
1 'polypeptide(L)'
;TAAKIADDAVVTAAIADDAVTAAKIADDAVVTAAIADDAVVTAAIADDAVVQAAIADDAVDEARLQISNAGSNGEYLQKQSGDTGGLTWAAVSIPASAYSTWLVKTTTFTAASGDQLIANHATTAFTITLPASPSVGDTVVLKNVGAALLTVGRNSQNINSAAADATMPTGNAAQLVFVDATIGWTVL
;
A
#
# COMPACT_ATOMS: atom_id res chain seq x y z
N THR A 1 33.75 55.95 32.40
CA THR A 1 32.61 55.93 31.47
C THR A 1 33.08 55.26 30.18
N ALA A 2 32.53 54.11 29.86
CA ALA A 2 32.75 53.47 28.56
C ALA A 2 32.32 54.43 27.46
N ALA A 3 33.20 54.79 26.54
CA ALA A 3 32.86 55.59 25.38
C ALA A 3 31.76 54.85 24.59
N LYS A 4 30.61 55.50 24.39
CA LYS A 4 29.58 54.94 23.53
C LYS A 4 30.10 54.94 22.09
N ILE A 5 30.00 53.85 21.41
CA ILE A 5 30.15 53.75 19.97
C ILE A 5 28.94 54.47 19.39
N ALA A 6 29.14 55.49 18.54
CA ALA A 6 28.01 56.16 17.86
C ALA A 6 27.24 55.17 16.98
N ASP A 7 25.98 55.46 16.77
CA ASP A 7 25.16 54.67 15.89
C ASP A 7 25.78 54.63 14.48
N ASP A 8 25.78 53.49 13.86
CA ASP A 8 26.41 53.22 12.56
C ASP A 8 27.96 53.39 12.46
N ALA A 9 28.62 53.59 13.62
CA ALA A 9 30.09 53.72 13.63
C ALA A 9 30.85 52.39 13.32
N VAL A 10 30.20 51.25 13.47
CA VAL A 10 30.73 49.94 13.10
C VAL A 10 30.07 49.48 11.81
N VAL A 11 30.74 49.74 10.71
CA VAL A 11 30.32 49.30 9.36
C VAL A 11 31.01 48.00 9.02
N THR A 12 30.49 47.29 7.99
CA THR A 12 31.02 45.98 7.55
C THR A 12 32.54 46.04 7.30
N ALA A 13 33.04 47.11 6.70
CA ALA A 13 34.49 47.30 6.46
C ALA A 13 35.33 47.50 7.74
N ALA A 14 34.70 47.81 8.87
CA ALA A 14 35.41 47.98 10.16
C ALA A 14 35.58 46.66 10.92
N ILE A 15 34.98 45.59 10.46
CA ILE A 15 35.11 44.25 11.01
C ILE A 15 35.91 43.40 10.01
N ALA A 16 37.14 43.05 10.35
CA ALA A 16 37.94 42.17 9.50
C ALA A 16 37.30 40.80 9.35
N ASP A 17 37.56 40.14 8.24
CA ASP A 17 37.13 38.77 8.03
C ASP A 17 37.58 37.88 9.22
N ASP A 18 36.73 37.00 9.65
CA ASP A 18 36.92 36.09 10.79
C ASP A 18 37.19 36.78 12.17
N ALA A 19 36.98 38.08 12.26
CA ALA A 19 37.16 38.82 13.52
C ALA A 19 36.14 38.39 14.61
N VAL A 20 34.95 37.90 14.21
CA VAL A 20 33.94 37.37 15.11
C VAL A 20 33.98 35.84 15.05
N THR A 21 34.66 35.24 16.00
CA THR A 21 34.72 33.77 16.13
C THR A 21 33.61 33.25 17.04
N ALA A 22 33.35 31.93 16.99
CA ALA A 22 32.34 31.27 17.84
C ALA A 22 32.58 31.59 19.34
N ALA A 23 33.83 31.66 19.80
CA ALA A 23 34.15 32.00 21.19
C ALA A 23 33.81 33.45 21.62
N LYS A 24 33.51 34.31 20.64
CA LYS A 24 33.09 35.70 20.90
C LYS A 24 31.57 35.90 20.87
N ILE A 25 30.84 34.88 20.51
CA ILE A 25 29.40 34.84 20.58
C ILE A 25 29.03 34.07 21.84
N ALA A 26 28.40 34.72 22.80
CA ALA A 26 27.96 34.05 24.01
C ALA A 26 26.86 33.02 23.66
N ASP A 27 26.74 31.99 24.49
CA ASP A 27 25.64 31.04 24.37
C ASP A 27 24.32 31.78 24.40
N ASP A 28 23.39 31.36 23.54
CA ASP A 28 22.06 31.98 23.36
C ASP A 28 22.06 33.44 22.89
N ALA A 29 23.21 34.01 22.48
CA ALA A 29 23.26 35.37 21.96
C ALA A 29 22.55 35.54 20.59
N VAL A 30 22.44 34.47 19.81
CA VAL A 30 21.68 34.46 18.53
C VAL A 30 20.30 33.87 18.78
N VAL A 31 19.35 34.73 19.02
CA VAL A 31 17.94 34.34 19.22
C VAL A 31 17.16 34.39 17.90
N THR A 32 15.97 33.77 17.86
CA THR A 32 15.12 33.71 16.66
C THR A 32 14.90 35.09 16.01
N ALA A 33 14.72 36.13 16.83
CA ALA A 33 14.51 37.49 16.32
C ALA A 33 15.78 38.13 15.68
N ALA A 34 16.95 37.52 15.90
CA ALA A 34 18.20 37.98 15.30
C ALA A 34 18.48 37.32 13.93
N ILE A 35 17.69 36.32 13.56
CA ILE A 35 17.76 35.63 12.27
C ILE A 35 16.59 36.12 11.43
N ALA A 36 16.85 36.86 10.37
CA ALA A 36 15.82 37.30 9.45
C ALA A 36 15.13 36.08 8.78
N ASP A 37 13.89 36.28 8.39
CA ASP A 37 13.17 35.26 7.59
C ASP A 37 14.01 34.93 6.35
N ASP A 38 14.08 33.63 6.00
CA ASP A 38 14.85 33.11 4.88
C ASP A 38 16.39 33.33 4.94
N ALA A 39 16.92 33.79 6.07
CA ALA A 39 18.37 33.98 6.22
C ALA A 39 19.16 32.66 6.23
N VAL A 40 18.51 31.54 6.62
CA VAL A 40 19.12 30.21 6.58
C VAL A 40 18.66 29.51 5.29
N VAL A 41 19.44 29.64 4.25
CA VAL A 41 19.20 29.01 2.93
C VAL A 41 19.88 27.63 2.87
N THR A 42 19.52 26.83 1.89
CA THR A 42 20.07 25.47 1.69
C THR A 42 21.60 25.45 1.66
N ALA A 43 22.23 26.46 1.02
CA ALA A 43 23.69 26.57 0.96
C ALA A 43 24.35 26.89 2.32
N ALA A 44 23.60 27.35 3.31
CA ALA A 44 24.10 27.65 4.66
C ALA A 44 24.08 26.41 5.58
N ILE A 45 23.43 25.34 5.14
CA ILE A 45 23.37 24.06 5.85
C ILE A 45 24.28 23.09 5.10
N ALA A 46 25.38 22.70 5.70
CA ALA A 46 26.28 21.69 5.11
C ALA A 46 25.58 20.35 4.99
N ASP A 47 26.02 19.53 4.03
CA ASP A 47 25.56 18.16 3.91
C ASP A 47 25.75 17.42 5.26
N ASP A 48 24.74 16.66 5.64
CA ASP A 48 24.70 15.90 6.91
C ASP A 48 24.76 16.75 8.20
N ALA A 49 24.60 18.08 8.12
CA ALA A 49 24.61 18.96 9.30
C ALA A 49 23.39 18.76 10.21
N VAL A 50 22.26 18.27 9.67
CA VAL A 50 21.07 17.96 10.45
C VAL A 50 21.06 16.46 10.75
N VAL A 51 21.58 16.10 11.91
CA VAL A 51 21.62 14.71 12.39
C VAL A 51 20.37 14.38 13.21
N GLN A 52 20.11 13.08 13.43
CA GLN A 52 18.95 12.61 14.18
C GLN A 52 18.79 13.30 15.55
N ALA A 53 19.90 13.52 16.27
CA ALA A 53 19.86 14.18 17.58
C ALA A 53 19.45 15.66 17.52
N ALA A 54 19.52 16.30 16.34
CA ALA A 54 19.08 17.68 16.13
C ALA A 54 17.59 17.80 15.81
N ILE A 55 16.91 16.67 15.56
CA ILE A 55 15.48 16.61 15.31
C ILE A 55 14.81 16.11 16.58
N ALA A 56 14.02 16.96 17.24
CA ALA A 56 13.29 16.56 18.43
C ALA A 56 12.26 15.45 18.09
N ASP A 57 11.93 14.64 19.07
CA ASP A 57 10.85 13.66 18.95
C ASP A 57 9.56 14.38 18.52
N ASP A 58 8.82 13.79 17.62
CA ASP A 58 7.59 14.32 17.03
C ASP A 58 7.75 15.64 16.22
N ALA A 59 8.99 16.08 15.95
CA ALA A 59 9.22 17.28 15.15
C ALA A 59 8.89 17.13 13.66
N VAL A 60 8.85 15.90 13.13
CA VAL A 60 8.48 15.58 11.77
C VAL A 60 7.17 14.80 11.78
N ASP A 61 6.09 15.47 11.46
CA ASP A 61 4.76 14.89 11.32
C ASP A 61 4.36 14.72 9.83
N GLU A 62 3.19 14.17 9.57
CA GLU A 62 2.66 13.98 8.21
C GLU A 62 2.63 15.30 7.40
N ALA A 63 2.30 16.41 8.06
CA ALA A 63 2.19 17.71 7.39
C ALA A 63 3.55 18.24 6.89
N ARG A 64 4.66 17.76 7.45
CA ARG A 64 6.04 18.12 7.07
C ARG A 64 6.67 17.13 6.09
N LEU A 65 6.04 15.97 5.90
CA LEU A 65 6.45 15.02 4.88
C LEU A 65 5.79 15.38 3.56
N GLN A 66 6.57 15.43 2.48
CA GLN A 66 6.01 15.63 1.15
C GLN A 66 5.42 14.31 0.65
N ILE A 67 4.12 14.12 0.88
CA ILE A 67 3.37 12.95 0.47
C ILE A 67 2.41 13.38 -0.65
N SER A 68 2.31 12.59 -1.71
CA SER A 68 1.58 12.95 -2.93
C SER A 68 0.06 13.05 -2.76
N ASN A 69 -0.51 12.41 -1.75
CA ASN A 69 -1.96 12.37 -1.49
C ASN A 69 -2.27 12.44 0.00
N ALA A 70 -3.48 12.86 0.32
CA ALA A 70 -4.00 12.75 1.69
C ALA A 70 -4.33 11.29 2.00
N GLY A 71 -3.86 10.78 3.14
CA GLY A 71 -4.15 9.43 3.59
C GLY A 71 -5.54 9.26 4.18
N SER A 72 -6.01 8.03 4.21
CA SER A 72 -7.24 7.59 4.87
C SER A 72 -6.93 6.51 5.91
N ASN A 73 -7.82 6.34 6.88
CA ASN A 73 -7.65 5.29 7.89
C ASN A 73 -7.52 3.91 7.23
N GLY A 74 -6.48 3.16 7.60
CA GLY A 74 -6.20 1.83 7.08
C GLY A 74 -5.25 1.79 5.87
N GLU A 75 -4.79 2.94 5.40
CA GLU A 75 -3.72 3.03 4.42
C GLU A 75 -2.34 3.01 5.08
N TYR A 76 -1.33 2.65 4.33
CA TYR A 76 0.06 2.67 4.75
C TYR A 76 0.90 3.53 3.81
N LEU A 77 1.96 4.12 4.34
CA LEU A 77 2.89 4.93 3.57
C LEU A 77 3.81 3.99 2.78
N GLN A 78 3.84 4.15 1.47
CA GLN A 78 4.69 3.36 0.58
C GLN A 78 5.55 4.24 -0.32
N LYS A 79 6.66 3.68 -0.80
CA LYS A 79 7.48 4.32 -1.82
C LYS A 79 6.78 4.26 -3.18
N GLN A 80 6.67 5.41 -3.84
CA GLN A 80 6.10 5.54 -5.17
C GLN A 80 6.99 6.43 -6.04
N SER A 81 7.68 5.84 -7.01
CA SER A 81 8.72 6.52 -7.78
C SER A 81 8.22 7.59 -8.75
N GLY A 82 6.93 7.63 -9.03
CA GLY A 82 6.32 8.62 -9.94
C GLY A 82 5.73 9.84 -9.23
N ASP A 83 5.67 9.85 -7.92
CA ASP A 83 4.99 10.86 -7.13
C ASP A 83 5.97 11.89 -6.54
N THR A 84 5.48 13.11 -6.36
CA THR A 84 6.22 14.17 -5.70
C THR A 84 6.57 13.76 -4.26
N GLY A 85 7.84 13.88 -3.88
CA GLY A 85 8.33 13.40 -2.60
C GLY A 85 8.62 11.89 -2.55
N GLY A 86 8.22 11.13 -3.56
CA GLY A 86 8.46 9.68 -3.66
C GLY A 86 7.70 8.83 -2.64
N LEU A 87 6.71 9.42 -1.95
CA LEU A 87 5.88 8.78 -0.95
C LEU A 87 4.40 8.98 -1.28
N THR A 88 3.58 7.97 -1.00
CA THR A 88 2.13 8.02 -1.16
C THR A 88 1.44 7.14 -0.11
N TRP A 89 0.24 7.53 0.32
CA TRP A 89 -0.64 6.67 1.08
C TRP A 89 -1.35 5.72 0.13
N ALA A 90 -1.41 4.45 0.46
CA ALA A 90 -2.10 3.45 -0.34
C ALA A 90 -2.74 2.37 0.52
N ALA A 91 -3.88 1.86 0.06
CA ALA A 91 -4.51 0.72 0.69
C ALA A 91 -3.64 -0.54 0.55
N VAL A 92 -3.61 -1.37 1.59
CA VAL A 92 -2.99 -2.68 1.51
C VAL A 92 -3.80 -3.53 0.54
N SER A 93 -3.22 -3.79 -0.64
CA SER A 93 -3.81 -4.77 -1.55
C SER A 93 -3.46 -6.18 -1.06
N ILE A 94 -4.30 -6.72 -0.20
CA ILE A 94 -4.21 -8.15 0.15
C ILE A 94 -4.90 -8.89 -0.99
N PRO A 95 -4.22 -9.80 -1.71
CA PRO A 95 -4.90 -10.70 -2.63
C PRO A 95 -6.06 -11.36 -1.89
N ALA A 96 -7.23 -11.42 -2.51
CA ALA A 96 -8.38 -12.06 -1.87
C ALA A 96 -7.95 -13.42 -1.33
N SER A 97 -7.93 -13.55 0.00
CA SER A 97 -7.56 -14.80 0.64
C SER A 97 -8.69 -15.80 0.41
N ALA A 98 -8.33 -17.09 0.41
CA ALA A 98 -9.29 -18.18 0.21
C ALA A 98 -10.49 -18.18 1.20
N TYR A 99 -10.59 -17.18 2.08
CA TYR A 99 -11.64 -17.10 3.10
C TYR A 99 -12.24 -15.70 3.24
N SER A 100 -12.19 -14.86 2.19
CA SER A 100 -12.60 -13.46 2.33
C SER A 100 -14.11 -13.27 2.31
N THR A 101 -14.83 -13.85 1.37
CA THR A 101 -16.27 -13.64 1.25
C THR A 101 -16.94 -14.80 0.53
N TRP A 102 -17.92 -15.45 1.16
CA TRP A 102 -18.74 -16.48 0.53
C TRP A 102 -19.94 -15.87 -0.19
N LEU A 103 -20.10 -16.22 -1.45
CA LEU A 103 -21.24 -15.80 -2.26
C LEU A 103 -22.21 -16.95 -2.43
N VAL A 104 -23.46 -16.75 -2.03
CA VAL A 104 -24.53 -17.72 -2.26
C VAL A 104 -25.07 -17.55 -3.66
N LYS A 105 -25.09 -18.62 -4.46
CA LYS A 105 -25.63 -18.67 -5.81
C LYS A 105 -26.78 -19.65 -5.87
N THR A 106 -27.85 -19.20 -6.51
CA THR A 106 -29.10 -19.98 -6.70
C THR A 106 -29.40 -20.23 -8.16
N THR A 107 -28.61 -19.69 -9.07
CA THR A 107 -28.70 -19.81 -10.52
C THR A 107 -27.35 -19.94 -11.15
N THR A 108 -27.29 -20.28 -12.42
CA THR A 108 -26.06 -20.36 -13.22
C THR A 108 -25.19 -19.12 -13.03
N PHE A 109 -23.91 -19.34 -12.79
CA PHE A 109 -22.92 -18.31 -12.49
C PHE A 109 -21.56 -18.68 -13.08
N THR A 110 -20.82 -17.68 -13.57
CA THR A 110 -19.41 -17.87 -13.97
C THR A 110 -18.52 -17.34 -12.85
N ALA A 111 -17.68 -18.22 -12.32
CA ALA A 111 -16.75 -17.91 -11.25
C ALA A 111 -15.56 -17.09 -11.75
N ALA A 112 -15.05 -16.23 -10.90
CA ALA A 112 -13.74 -15.60 -11.04
C ALA A 112 -12.69 -16.33 -10.20
N SER A 113 -11.40 -16.09 -10.48
CA SER A 113 -10.32 -16.58 -9.63
C SER A 113 -10.44 -16.01 -8.22
N GLY A 114 -10.29 -16.86 -7.20
CA GLY A 114 -10.44 -16.51 -5.78
C GLY A 114 -11.86 -16.59 -5.24
N ASP A 115 -12.86 -16.88 -6.08
CA ASP A 115 -14.24 -16.98 -5.62
C ASP A 115 -14.48 -18.14 -4.66
N GLN A 116 -15.33 -17.89 -3.67
CA GLN A 116 -15.86 -18.86 -2.72
C GLN A 116 -17.36 -18.89 -2.84
N LEU A 117 -17.90 -19.96 -3.36
CA LEU A 117 -19.28 -20.05 -3.82
C LEU A 117 -20.04 -21.14 -3.08
N ILE A 118 -21.21 -20.77 -2.56
CA ILE A 118 -22.18 -21.70 -2.01
C ILE A 118 -23.31 -21.86 -3.02
N ALA A 119 -23.40 -23.02 -3.65
CA ALA A 119 -24.53 -23.38 -4.50
C ALA A 119 -25.71 -23.80 -3.62
N ASN A 120 -26.82 -23.07 -3.70
CA ASN A 120 -28.02 -23.33 -2.91
C ASN A 120 -29.28 -23.28 -3.79
N HIS A 121 -29.65 -24.44 -4.33
CA HIS A 121 -30.89 -24.58 -5.08
C HIS A 121 -31.65 -25.87 -4.70
N ALA A 122 -32.91 -25.75 -4.33
CA ALA A 122 -33.65 -26.85 -3.75
C ALA A 122 -34.11 -27.87 -4.78
N THR A 123 -34.44 -27.49 -6.02
CA THR A 123 -35.18 -28.33 -6.96
C THR A 123 -34.59 -28.44 -8.36
N THR A 124 -33.79 -27.49 -8.79
CA THR A 124 -33.31 -27.42 -10.18
C THR A 124 -31.78 -27.42 -10.21
N ALA A 125 -31.18 -28.38 -10.90
CA ALA A 125 -29.75 -28.39 -11.16
C ALA A 125 -29.35 -27.12 -11.95
N PHE A 126 -28.20 -26.55 -11.62
CA PHE A 126 -27.61 -25.42 -12.35
C PHE A 126 -26.08 -25.57 -12.44
N THR A 127 -25.45 -24.69 -13.19
CA THR A 127 -24.04 -24.75 -13.47
C THR A 127 -23.31 -23.58 -12.85
N ILE A 128 -22.23 -23.86 -12.14
CA ILE A 128 -21.17 -22.89 -11.85
C ILE A 128 -20.04 -23.16 -12.84
N THR A 129 -19.76 -22.19 -13.70
CA THR A 129 -18.75 -22.29 -14.75
C THR A 129 -17.43 -21.73 -14.23
N LEU A 130 -16.34 -22.46 -14.36
CA LEU A 130 -15.00 -22.04 -13.96
C LEU A 130 -14.47 -20.93 -14.87
N PRO A 131 -13.45 -20.14 -14.44
CA PRO A 131 -12.84 -19.10 -15.27
C PRO A 131 -12.37 -19.60 -16.63
N ALA A 132 -12.55 -18.81 -17.69
CA ALA A 132 -12.20 -19.17 -19.07
C ALA A 132 -10.71 -19.11 -19.35
N SER A 133 -10.01 -18.20 -18.71
CA SER A 133 -8.57 -17.93 -18.92
C SER A 133 -7.85 -17.90 -17.58
N PRO A 134 -7.78 -19.04 -16.89
CA PRO A 134 -7.11 -19.10 -15.60
C PRO A 134 -5.60 -19.05 -15.74
N SER A 135 -4.94 -18.50 -14.72
CA SER A 135 -3.50 -18.59 -14.53
C SER A 135 -3.14 -19.74 -13.59
N VAL A 136 -1.92 -20.28 -13.72
CA VAL A 136 -1.42 -21.31 -12.80
C VAL A 136 -1.50 -20.82 -11.36
N GLY A 137 -2.12 -21.61 -10.48
CA GLY A 137 -2.37 -21.29 -9.08
C GLY A 137 -3.69 -20.57 -8.80
N ASP A 138 -4.47 -20.21 -9.81
CA ASP A 138 -5.83 -19.70 -9.61
C ASP A 138 -6.69 -20.72 -8.87
N THR A 139 -7.54 -20.27 -7.96
CA THR A 139 -8.38 -21.13 -7.12
C THR A 139 -9.84 -20.74 -7.19
N VAL A 140 -10.72 -21.73 -7.06
CA VAL A 140 -12.16 -21.54 -6.84
C VAL A 140 -12.61 -22.53 -5.77
N VAL A 141 -13.34 -22.05 -4.77
CA VAL A 141 -13.89 -22.90 -3.71
C VAL A 141 -15.40 -23.02 -3.90
N LEU A 142 -15.89 -24.25 -3.94
CA LEU A 142 -17.30 -24.56 -4.17
C LEU A 142 -17.86 -25.38 -3.01
N LYS A 143 -19.08 -25.06 -2.59
CA LYS A 143 -19.88 -25.86 -1.66
C LYS A 143 -21.30 -25.99 -2.21
N ASN A 144 -21.77 -27.23 -2.42
CA ASN A 144 -23.15 -27.47 -2.74
C ASN A 144 -23.96 -27.78 -1.47
N VAL A 145 -24.82 -26.85 -1.04
CA VAL A 145 -25.76 -27.04 0.08
C VAL A 145 -27.18 -27.27 -0.40
N GLY A 146 -27.46 -27.04 -1.69
CA GLY A 146 -28.77 -27.28 -2.30
C GLY A 146 -29.07 -28.78 -2.46
N ALA A 147 -30.32 -29.14 -2.53
CA ALA A 147 -30.71 -30.54 -2.74
C ALA A 147 -30.51 -31.00 -4.19
N ALA A 148 -30.37 -30.08 -5.13
CA ALA A 148 -30.12 -30.37 -6.54
C ALA A 148 -28.62 -30.61 -6.81
N LEU A 149 -28.32 -31.41 -7.83
CA LEU A 149 -26.96 -31.63 -8.33
C LEU A 149 -26.40 -30.32 -8.91
N LEU A 150 -25.17 -29.98 -8.53
CA LEU A 150 -24.43 -28.88 -9.12
C LEU A 150 -23.57 -29.40 -10.26
N THR A 151 -23.61 -28.75 -11.42
CA THR A 151 -22.65 -28.94 -12.50
C THR A 151 -21.50 -27.92 -12.34
N VAL A 152 -20.27 -28.43 -12.42
CA VAL A 152 -19.06 -27.57 -12.47
C VAL A 152 -18.62 -27.51 -13.93
N GLY A 153 -18.95 -26.41 -14.59
CA GLY A 153 -18.66 -26.19 -16.00
C GLY A 153 -17.18 -25.86 -16.21
N ARG A 154 -16.51 -26.61 -17.06
CA ARG A 154 -15.08 -26.53 -17.32
C ARG A 154 -14.61 -25.31 -18.11
N ASN A 155 -15.52 -24.62 -18.80
CA ASN A 155 -15.26 -23.42 -19.62
C ASN A 155 -14.05 -23.59 -20.57
N SER A 156 -14.04 -24.66 -21.36
CA SER A 156 -12.98 -25.03 -22.32
C SER A 156 -11.64 -25.49 -21.70
N GLN A 157 -11.47 -25.40 -20.39
CA GLN A 157 -10.32 -26.00 -19.70
C GLN A 157 -10.61 -27.46 -19.34
N ASN A 158 -9.60 -28.24 -19.03
CA ASN A 158 -9.78 -29.59 -18.48
C ASN A 158 -10.16 -29.51 -16.99
N ILE A 159 -10.81 -30.57 -16.48
CA ILE A 159 -10.96 -30.85 -15.05
C ILE A 159 -10.37 -32.24 -14.80
N ASN A 160 -9.33 -32.35 -13.96
CA ASN A 160 -8.60 -33.59 -13.69
C ASN A 160 -8.17 -34.31 -14.99
N SER A 161 -7.58 -33.56 -15.93
CA SER A 161 -7.14 -34.03 -17.25
C SER A 161 -8.28 -34.47 -18.19
N ALA A 162 -9.52 -34.30 -17.80
CA ALA A 162 -10.69 -34.67 -18.63
C ALA A 162 -11.32 -33.44 -19.28
N ALA A 163 -11.61 -33.52 -20.56
CA ALA A 163 -12.35 -32.51 -21.31
C ALA A 163 -13.88 -32.64 -21.09
N ALA A 164 -14.30 -32.73 -19.83
CA ALA A 164 -15.69 -32.91 -19.42
C ALA A 164 -16.02 -32.04 -18.20
N ASP A 165 -17.27 -31.62 -18.10
CA ASP A 165 -17.79 -30.95 -16.91
C ASP A 165 -17.85 -31.96 -15.75
N ALA A 166 -17.64 -31.47 -14.54
CA ALA A 166 -17.78 -32.26 -13.33
C ALA A 166 -19.13 -32.04 -12.66
N THR A 167 -19.51 -32.94 -11.78
CA THR A 167 -20.72 -32.84 -10.98
C THR A 167 -20.41 -32.87 -9.49
N MET A 168 -21.14 -32.09 -8.70
CA MET A 168 -21.00 -32.02 -7.26
C MET A 168 -22.33 -32.33 -6.57
N PRO A 169 -22.46 -33.47 -5.91
CA PRO A 169 -23.65 -33.81 -5.11
C PRO A 169 -23.88 -32.87 -3.94
N THR A 170 -25.08 -32.87 -3.42
CA THR A 170 -25.46 -32.17 -2.20
C THR A 170 -24.51 -32.53 -1.04
N GLY A 171 -24.13 -31.54 -0.24
CA GLY A 171 -23.25 -31.68 0.91
C GLY A 171 -21.76 -31.69 0.58
N ASN A 172 -21.37 -31.83 -0.70
CA ASN A 172 -19.97 -31.83 -1.08
C ASN A 172 -19.40 -30.42 -1.16
N ALA A 173 -18.10 -30.33 -0.94
CA ALA A 173 -17.29 -29.15 -1.14
C ALA A 173 -16.01 -29.53 -1.89
N ALA A 174 -15.45 -28.62 -2.64
CA ALA A 174 -14.20 -28.77 -3.32
C ALA A 174 -13.47 -27.44 -3.40
N GLN A 175 -12.18 -27.45 -3.16
CA GLN A 175 -11.28 -26.39 -3.57
C GLN A 175 -10.60 -26.85 -4.86
N LEU A 176 -10.78 -26.06 -5.91
CA LEU A 176 -10.15 -26.33 -7.21
C LEU A 176 -8.98 -25.36 -7.39
N VAL A 177 -7.89 -25.88 -7.93
CA VAL A 177 -6.73 -25.09 -8.35
C VAL A 177 -6.44 -25.37 -9.83
N PHE A 178 -6.09 -24.32 -10.58
CA PHE A 178 -5.67 -24.48 -11.97
C PHE A 178 -4.17 -24.80 -12.00
N VAL A 179 -3.80 -25.93 -12.61
CA VAL A 179 -2.41 -26.41 -12.68
C VAL A 179 -1.75 -25.99 -13.99
N ASP A 180 -2.32 -26.41 -15.11
CA ASP A 180 -1.86 -26.11 -16.47
C ASP A 180 -2.95 -26.45 -17.50
N ALA A 181 -2.67 -26.25 -18.79
CA ALA A 181 -3.63 -26.55 -19.87
C ALA A 181 -3.89 -28.05 -20.07
N THR A 182 -3.02 -28.94 -19.60
CA THR A 182 -3.14 -30.40 -19.75
C THR A 182 -3.99 -31.00 -18.64
N ILE A 183 -3.69 -30.66 -17.40
CA ILE A 183 -4.40 -31.12 -16.20
C ILE A 183 -5.69 -30.33 -16.04
N GLY A 184 -5.62 -29.02 -16.27
CA GLY A 184 -6.69 -28.09 -16.04
C GLY A 184 -6.90 -27.81 -14.56
N TRP A 185 -8.15 -27.74 -14.16
CA TRP A 185 -8.55 -27.60 -12.76
C TRP A 185 -8.49 -28.96 -12.05
N THR A 186 -7.92 -28.98 -10.86
CA THR A 186 -7.87 -30.19 -10.02
C THR A 186 -8.36 -29.89 -8.62
N VAL A 187 -8.91 -30.88 -7.95
CA VAL A 187 -9.37 -30.77 -6.55
C VAL A 187 -8.17 -30.95 -5.62
N LEU A 188 -8.06 -30.06 -4.62
CA LEU A 188 -7.10 -30.15 -3.52
C LEU A 188 -7.62 -31.00 -2.38
#